data_cef2bdc6c0ce11e477d566450eb3b4ad
#
_entry.id   cef2bdc6c0ce11e477d566450eb3b4ad
#
_cell.length_a   1.000
_cell.length_b   1.000
_cell.length_c   1.000
_cell.angle_alpha   90.00
_cell.angle_beta   90.00
_cell.angle_gamma   90.00
#
_symmetry.space_group_name_H-M   'P 1'
#
loop_
_entity.id
_entity.type
_entity.pdbx_description
1 polymer ?
#
loop_
_entity_poly.entity_id
_entity_poly.type
_entity_poly.pdbx_seq_one_letter_code
_entity_poly.pdbx_strand_id
1 'polypeptide(L)'
;MSKNLSSQFLSKQPMQLIKKQLNLTYADAVSEFEEICSLTNPTVKRKMLLDFADECDGAVVHLKAAALPRQKTQVILPITALNENEVYAPNYKNGEKVALIRYPHGGTFEIPILTVNNKNRSAKSILGNVIDAIGINPKVAERLSGADFDGDQVVVIPTNDKVRIKSTPALKGLQGFNPKDTYSYREGMKVMSK
;
A
#
# COMPACT_ATOMS: atom_id res chain seq x y z
N MET A 1 4.51 8.83 -4.90
CA MET A 1 4.31 7.36 -4.90
C MET A 1 2.91 7.04 -5.35
N SER A 2 2.76 6.17 -6.31
CA SER A 2 1.47 5.78 -6.87
C SER A 2 0.66 5.01 -5.83
N LYS A 3 -0.54 5.49 -5.49
CA LYS A 3 -1.48 4.83 -4.56
C LYS A 3 -2.20 3.69 -5.29
N ASN A 4 -1.46 2.68 -5.71
CA ASN A 4 -2.01 1.58 -6.51
C ASN A 4 -2.50 0.44 -5.61
N LEU A 5 -3.63 -0.15 -5.97
CA LEU A 5 -4.12 -1.40 -5.41
C LEU A 5 -4.11 -2.46 -6.51
N SER A 6 -3.78 -3.69 -6.13
CA SER A 6 -3.84 -4.79 -7.10
C SER A 6 -5.29 -5.06 -7.52
N SER A 7 -5.47 -5.50 -8.75
CA SER A 7 -6.79 -5.92 -9.28
C SER A 7 -7.44 -7.03 -8.44
N GLN A 8 -6.64 -7.92 -7.85
CA GLN A 8 -7.10 -8.96 -6.93
C GLN A 8 -7.75 -8.41 -5.66
N PHE A 9 -7.27 -7.27 -5.16
CA PHE A 9 -7.89 -6.60 -4.02
C PHE A 9 -9.23 -5.98 -4.42
N LEU A 10 -9.26 -5.27 -5.55
CA LEU A 10 -10.47 -4.59 -6.03
C LEU A 10 -11.57 -5.56 -6.42
N SER A 11 -11.25 -6.70 -7.04
CA SER A 11 -12.25 -7.71 -7.45
C SER A 11 -13.08 -8.27 -6.29
N LYS A 12 -12.62 -8.12 -5.05
CA LYS A 12 -13.32 -8.58 -3.84
C LYS A 12 -14.11 -7.49 -3.13
N GLN A 13 -14.11 -6.28 -3.67
CA GLN A 13 -14.84 -5.16 -3.09
C GLN A 13 -16.30 -5.10 -3.57
N PRO A 14 -17.18 -4.38 -2.85
CA PRO A 14 -18.55 -4.15 -3.31
C PRO A 14 -18.57 -3.49 -4.70
N MET A 15 -19.48 -3.93 -5.57
CA MET A 15 -19.59 -3.46 -6.96
C MET A 15 -19.68 -1.93 -7.08
N GLN A 16 -20.36 -1.27 -6.15
CA GLN A 16 -20.48 0.20 -6.15
C GLN A 16 -19.11 0.87 -5.93
N LEU A 17 -18.26 0.30 -5.07
CA LEU A 17 -16.91 0.82 -4.83
C LEU A 17 -16.01 0.60 -6.04
N ILE A 18 -16.12 -0.58 -6.68
CA ILE A 18 -15.37 -0.89 -7.90
C ILE A 18 -15.75 0.09 -9.01
N LYS A 19 -17.05 0.31 -9.26
CA LYS A 19 -17.50 1.27 -10.27
C LYS A 19 -17.02 2.69 -9.98
N LYS A 20 -17.09 3.11 -8.71
CA LYS A 20 -16.60 4.44 -8.32
C LYS A 20 -15.10 4.58 -8.58
N GLN A 21 -14.31 3.55 -8.25
CA GLN A 21 -12.86 3.54 -8.49
C GLN A 21 -12.53 3.61 -9.98
N LEU A 22 -13.21 2.79 -10.79
CA LEU A 22 -13.03 2.79 -12.25
C LEU A 22 -13.38 4.13 -12.88
N ASN A 23 -14.51 4.73 -12.46
CA ASN A 23 -14.92 6.04 -12.98
C ASN A 23 -13.93 7.16 -12.63
N LEU A 24 -13.36 7.15 -11.42
CA LEU A 24 -12.32 8.11 -11.04
C LEU A 24 -11.06 7.93 -11.87
N THR A 25 -10.60 6.69 -12.03
CA THR A 25 -9.41 6.38 -12.84
C THR A 25 -9.62 6.77 -14.31
N TYR A 26 -10.82 6.51 -14.86
CA TYR A 26 -11.17 6.90 -16.21
C TYR A 26 -11.20 8.43 -16.38
N ALA A 27 -11.82 9.15 -15.45
CA ALA A 27 -11.87 10.61 -15.49
C ALA A 27 -10.48 11.24 -15.42
N ASP A 28 -9.61 10.72 -14.54
CA ASP A 28 -8.21 11.17 -14.44
C ASP A 28 -7.46 10.93 -15.76
N ALA A 29 -7.60 9.74 -16.35
CA ALA A 29 -6.93 9.40 -17.61
C ALA A 29 -7.44 10.27 -18.79
N VAL A 30 -8.74 10.54 -18.86
CA VAL A 30 -9.30 11.44 -19.90
C VAL A 30 -8.75 12.85 -19.74
N SER A 31 -8.72 13.39 -18.52
CA SER A 31 -8.16 14.73 -18.26
C SER A 31 -6.69 14.82 -18.65
N GLU A 32 -5.88 13.83 -18.29
CA GLU A 32 -4.47 13.77 -18.67
C GLU A 32 -4.27 13.69 -20.19
N PHE A 33 -5.06 12.84 -20.87
CA PHE A 33 -5.02 12.74 -22.33
C PHE A 33 -5.36 14.07 -23.01
N GLU A 34 -6.39 14.78 -22.53
CA GLU A 34 -6.77 16.09 -23.05
C GLU A 34 -5.66 17.13 -22.86
N GLU A 35 -5.00 17.14 -21.69
CA GLU A 35 -3.85 18.00 -21.42
C GLU A 35 -2.69 17.72 -22.41
N ILE A 36 -2.34 16.44 -22.61
CA ILE A 36 -1.30 16.04 -23.57
C ILE A 36 -1.70 16.46 -24.99
N CYS A 37 -2.96 16.29 -25.37
CA CYS A 37 -3.47 16.70 -26.68
C CYS A 37 -3.41 18.21 -26.91
N SER A 38 -3.45 19.02 -25.86
CA SER A 38 -3.33 20.48 -25.93
C SER A 38 -1.91 20.98 -26.17
N LEU A 39 -0.88 20.12 -26.01
CA LEU A 39 0.51 20.50 -26.21
C LEU A 39 0.79 20.86 -27.66
N THR A 40 1.49 21.97 -27.86
CA THR A 40 1.83 22.49 -29.19
C THR A 40 3.11 21.92 -29.75
N ASN A 41 4.05 21.49 -28.91
CA ASN A 41 5.32 20.89 -29.34
C ASN A 41 5.12 19.42 -29.77
N PRO A 42 5.33 19.06 -31.07
CA PRO A 42 5.02 17.71 -31.55
C PRO A 42 5.93 16.64 -30.97
N THR A 43 7.17 16.95 -30.64
CA THR A 43 8.14 15.98 -30.07
C THR A 43 7.78 15.65 -28.64
N VAL A 44 7.47 16.67 -27.84
CA VAL A 44 7.05 16.50 -26.45
C VAL A 44 5.71 15.77 -26.40
N LYS A 45 4.76 16.20 -27.21
CA LYS A 45 3.43 15.57 -27.32
C LYS A 45 3.53 14.07 -27.65
N ARG A 46 4.34 13.72 -28.65
CA ARG A 46 4.55 12.31 -29.04
C ARG A 46 5.12 11.49 -27.89
N LYS A 47 6.14 12.02 -27.19
CA LYS A 47 6.74 11.32 -26.06
C LYS A 47 5.70 11.10 -24.94
N MET A 48 4.98 12.13 -24.55
CA MET A 48 3.97 12.03 -23.50
C MET A 48 2.82 11.08 -23.87
N LEU A 49 2.41 11.02 -25.14
CA LEU A 49 1.41 10.04 -25.59
C LEU A 49 1.91 8.60 -25.49
N LEU A 50 3.20 8.36 -25.76
CA LEU A 50 3.78 7.02 -25.56
C LEU A 50 3.85 6.65 -24.09
N ASP A 51 4.33 7.56 -23.23
CA ASP A 51 4.40 7.35 -21.79
C ASP A 51 2.98 7.12 -21.20
N PHE A 52 1.98 7.85 -21.69
CA PHE A 52 0.56 7.67 -21.31
C PHE A 52 0.02 6.30 -21.76
N ALA A 53 0.36 5.84 -22.96
CA ALA A 53 -0.04 4.51 -23.41
C ALA A 53 0.54 3.41 -22.51
N ASP A 54 1.83 3.51 -22.18
CA ASP A 54 2.49 2.57 -21.26
C ASP A 54 1.84 2.61 -19.84
N GLU A 55 1.43 3.79 -19.36
CA GLU A 55 0.72 3.93 -18.08
C GLU A 55 -0.67 3.31 -18.14
N CYS A 56 -1.41 3.47 -19.25
CA CYS A 56 -2.70 2.81 -19.45
C CYS A 56 -2.58 1.29 -19.45
N ASP A 57 -1.57 0.74 -20.11
CA ASP A 57 -1.29 -0.70 -20.11
C ASP A 57 -0.94 -1.20 -18.70
N GLY A 58 -0.15 -0.43 -17.95
CA GLY A 58 0.14 -0.70 -16.54
C GLY A 58 -1.10 -0.63 -15.64
N ALA A 59 -2.05 0.25 -15.92
CA ALA A 59 -3.28 0.43 -15.15
C ALA A 59 -4.23 -0.78 -15.23
N VAL A 60 -4.13 -1.64 -16.25
CA VAL A 60 -4.86 -2.91 -16.34
C VAL A 60 -4.54 -3.81 -15.14
N VAL A 61 -3.31 -3.72 -14.61
CA VAL A 61 -2.83 -4.54 -13.49
C VAL A 61 -3.01 -3.81 -12.15
N HIS A 62 -2.93 -2.47 -12.12
CA HIS A 62 -2.86 -1.68 -10.90
C HIS A 62 -3.75 -0.44 -10.97
N LEU A 63 -4.89 -0.46 -10.29
CA LEU A 63 -5.79 0.68 -10.17
C LEU A 63 -5.44 1.59 -8.99
N LYS A 64 -5.53 2.90 -9.17
CA LYS A 64 -5.33 3.88 -8.08
C LYS A 64 -6.40 3.70 -6.99
N ALA A 65 -5.98 3.70 -5.73
CA ALA A 65 -6.87 3.48 -4.58
C ALA A 65 -7.65 4.74 -4.16
N ALA A 66 -8.06 5.59 -5.11
CA ALA A 66 -8.67 6.90 -4.79
C ALA A 66 -10.07 6.83 -4.20
N ALA A 67 -10.81 5.73 -4.44
CA ALA A 67 -12.20 5.60 -4.00
C ALA A 67 -12.37 5.08 -2.56
N LEU A 68 -11.31 4.62 -1.92
CA LEU A 68 -11.39 4.10 -0.56
C LEU A 68 -11.46 5.25 0.46
N PRO A 69 -12.46 5.27 1.34
CA PRO A 69 -12.63 6.35 2.29
C PRO A 69 -11.53 6.34 3.37
N ARG A 70 -11.07 7.54 3.75
CA ARG A 70 -10.10 7.74 4.83
C ARG A 70 -8.79 6.98 4.69
N GLN A 71 -8.45 6.49 3.50
CA GLN A 71 -7.16 5.88 3.25
C GLN A 71 -6.04 6.92 3.32
N LYS A 72 -4.91 6.54 3.90
CA LYS A 72 -3.69 7.36 3.95
C LYS A 72 -2.46 6.50 3.71
N THR A 73 -1.51 7.03 2.96
CA THR A 73 -0.17 6.45 2.88
C THR A 73 0.64 6.97 4.06
N GLN A 74 1.25 6.07 4.82
CA GLN A 74 2.00 6.39 6.03
C GLN A 74 3.27 5.56 6.11
N VAL A 75 4.33 6.16 6.64
CA VAL A 75 5.59 5.45 6.94
C VAL A 75 5.35 4.52 8.12
N ILE A 76 5.96 3.35 8.09
CA ILE A 76 5.92 2.40 9.21
C ILE A 76 7.15 2.58 10.10
N LEU A 77 6.94 2.56 11.42
CA LEU A 77 8.01 2.62 12.42
C LEU A 77 7.90 1.45 13.39
N PRO A 78 9.03 0.88 13.84
CA PRO A 78 9.04 -0.28 14.73
C PRO A 78 8.68 0.14 16.17
N ILE A 79 7.64 -0.47 16.74
CA ILE A 79 7.23 -0.28 18.14
C ILE A 79 7.06 -1.63 18.80
N THR A 80 8.08 -2.10 19.48
CA THR A 80 8.09 -3.41 20.12
C THR A 80 7.09 -3.55 21.28
N ALA A 81 6.65 -2.43 21.85
CA ALA A 81 5.64 -2.40 22.92
C ALA A 81 4.19 -2.57 22.43
N LEU A 82 3.95 -2.66 21.12
CA LEU A 82 2.66 -3.03 20.55
C LEU A 82 2.56 -4.54 20.38
N ASN A 83 1.36 -5.08 20.50
CA ASN A 83 1.08 -6.47 20.14
C ASN A 83 1.04 -6.64 18.62
N GLU A 84 1.16 -7.88 18.14
CA GLU A 84 1.14 -8.21 16.69
C GLU A 84 -0.20 -7.94 16.00
N ASN A 85 -1.27 -7.71 16.77
CA ASN A 85 -2.60 -7.35 16.28
C ASN A 85 -2.94 -5.87 16.49
N GLU A 86 -1.98 -5.06 16.91
CA GLU A 86 -2.17 -3.64 17.21
C GLU A 86 -1.34 -2.74 16.30
N VAL A 87 -1.82 -1.51 16.12
CA VAL A 87 -1.13 -0.43 15.43
C VAL A 87 -1.34 0.88 16.18
N TYR A 88 -0.29 1.67 16.31
CA TYR A 88 -0.42 3.06 16.75
C TYR A 88 -0.61 3.95 15.53
N ALA A 89 -1.78 4.57 15.41
CA ALA A 89 -2.16 5.35 14.23
C ALA A 89 -3.04 6.56 14.63
N PRO A 90 -2.43 7.72 14.94
CA PRO A 90 -3.15 8.90 15.47
C PRO A 90 -4.27 9.42 14.58
N ASN A 91 -4.19 9.19 13.26
CA ASN A 91 -5.21 9.60 12.29
C ASN A 91 -6.53 8.82 12.40
N TYR A 92 -6.54 7.73 13.16
CA TYR A 92 -7.67 6.80 13.26
C TYR A 92 -8.15 6.71 14.71
N LYS A 93 -9.41 6.33 14.90
CA LYS A 93 -10.00 6.23 16.24
C LYS A 93 -9.42 5.03 17.00
N ASN A 94 -9.17 5.20 18.29
CA ASN A 94 -8.74 4.10 19.13
C ASN A 94 -9.77 2.96 19.11
N GLY A 95 -9.31 1.71 18.93
CA GLY A 95 -10.16 0.54 18.75
C GLY A 95 -10.67 0.31 17.31
N GLU A 96 -10.46 1.25 16.38
CA GLU A 96 -10.81 1.07 14.98
C GLU A 96 -9.92 0.00 14.35
N LYS A 97 -10.48 -0.81 13.44
CA LYS A 97 -9.68 -1.78 12.67
C LYS A 97 -9.22 -1.15 11.37
N VAL A 98 -7.94 -1.32 11.07
CA VAL A 98 -7.33 -0.86 9.83
C VAL A 98 -6.58 -2.00 9.14
N ALA A 99 -6.65 -2.02 7.81
CA ALA A 99 -5.81 -2.89 7.00
C ALA A 99 -4.57 -2.12 6.56
N LEU A 100 -3.42 -2.77 6.59
CA LEU A 100 -2.18 -2.25 6.06
C LEU A 100 -1.85 -2.96 4.75
N ILE A 101 -1.54 -2.18 3.72
CA ILE A 101 -1.18 -2.72 2.40
C ILE A 101 0.10 -2.05 1.94
N ARG A 102 1.16 -2.83 1.78
CA ARG A 102 2.38 -2.44 1.10
C ARG A 102 2.34 -2.99 -0.33
N TYR A 103 2.64 -2.16 -1.29
CA TYR A 103 2.72 -2.58 -2.68
C TYR A 103 4.20 -2.73 -3.13
N PRO A 104 4.51 -3.74 -3.92
CA PRO A 104 3.66 -4.85 -4.39
C PRO A 104 3.40 -5.89 -3.28
N HIS A 105 2.26 -6.61 -3.36
CA HIS A 105 1.95 -7.69 -2.42
C HIS A 105 1.46 -8.95 -3.18
N GLY A 106 1.79 -10.13 -2.65
CA GLY A 106 1.48 -11.42 -3.26
C GLY A 106 0.03 -11.88 -3.04
N GLY A 107 -0.67 -11.34 -2.05
CA GLY A 107 -2.04 -11.75 -1.78
C GLY A 107 -2.59 -11.31 -0.41
N THR A 108 -3.71 -11.89 -0.03
CA THR A 108 -4.43 -11.55 1.23
C THR A 108 -3.66 -11.93 2.50
N PHE A 109 -2.67 -12.79 2.39
CA PHE A 109 -1.79 -13.19 3.49
C PHE A 109 -0.75 -12.08 3.85
N GLU A 110 -0.52 -11.13 2.95
CA GLU A 110 0.32 -9.95 3.16
C GLU A 110 -0.47 -8.68 3.47
N ILE A 111 -1.73 -8.82 3.87
CA ILE A 111 -2.60 -7.70 4.26
C ILE A 111 -3.03 -7.90 5.72
N PRO A 112 -2.22 -7.50 6.71
CA PRO A 112 -2.62 -7.56 8.11
C PRO A 112 -3.75 -6.59 8.41
N ILE A 113 -4.73 -7.06 9.23
CA ILE A 113 -5.76 -6.22 9.80
C ILE A 113 -5.43 -6.05 11.27
N LEU A 114 -5.22 -4.81 11.69
CA LEU A 114 -4.78 -4.45 13.03
C LEU A 114 -5.80 -3.55 13.73
N THR A 115 -5.82 -3.60 15.05
CA THR A 115 -6.63 -2.72 15.88
C THR A 115 -5.83 -1.51 16.33
N VAL A 116 -6.37 -0.32 16.16
CA VAL A 116 -5.72 0.94 16.55
C VAL A 116 -5.64 1.02 18.08
N ASN A 117 -4.42 1.12 18.61
CA ASN A 117 -4.13 1.34 20.02
C ASN A 117 -3.35 2.63 20.24
N ASN A 118 -4.07 3.76 20.24
CA ASN A 118 -3.49 5.08 20.52
C ASN A 118 -3.28 5.38 22.01
N LYS A 119 -3.59 4.41 22.89
CA LYS A 119 -3.34 4.50 24.32
C LYS A 119 -1.98 3.94 24.74
N ASN A 120 -1.27 3.27 23.83
CA ASN A 120 0.07 2.74 24.11
C ASN A 120 1.05 3.90 24.41
N ARG A 121 1.57 3.94 25.63
CA ARG A 121 2.44 5.04 26.11
C ARG A 121 3.77 5.10 25.37
N SER A 122 4.39 3.95 25.12
CA SER A 122 5.66 3.87 24.40
C SER A 122 5.52 4.35 22.94
N ALA A 123 4.48 3.92 22.25
CA ALA A 123 4.20 4.38 20.90
C ALA A 123 3.94 5.90 20.86
N LYS A 124 3.16 6.39 21.83
CA LYS A 124 2.85 7.83 21.95
C LYS A 124 4.09 8.66 22.26
N SER A 125 5.04 8.19 23.06
CA SER A 125 6.28 8.90 23.38
C SER A 125 7.21 9.01 22.16
N ILE A 126 7.18 8.03 21.23
CA ILE A 126 8.02 7.98 20.04
C ILE A 126 7.39 8.78 18.89
N LEU A 127 6.11 8.54 18.62
CA LEU A 127 5.40 9.08 17.45
C LEU A 127 4.59 10.34 17.74
N GLY A 128 4.18 10.55 19.00
CA GLY A 128 3.30 11.68 19.32
C GLY A 128 2.00 11.65 18.49
N ASN A 129 1.68 12.78 17.88
CA ASN A 129 0.49 12.95 17.04
C ASN A 129 0.87 13.13 15.55
N VAL A 130 1.95 12.50 15.08
CA VAL A 130 2.35 12.57 13.67
C VAL A 130 1.25 12.02 12.76
N ILE A 131 1.08 12.65 11.59
CA ILE A 131 -0.01 12.34 10.66
C ILE A 131 0.43 11.52 9.45
N ASP A 132 1.72 11.33 9.27
CA ASP A 132 2.37 10.69 8.11
C ASP A 132 3.07 9.35 8.46
N ALA A 133 3.04 8.96 9.73
CA ALA A 133 3.63 7.71 10.19
C ALA A 133 2.70 6.92 11.12
N ILE A 134 2.92 5.61 11.18
CA ILE A 134 2.28 4.67 12.11
C ILE A 134 3.33 3.82 12.80
N GLY A 135 3.00 3.33 14.01
CA GLY A 135 3.82 2.37 14.73
C GLY A 135 3.24 0.96 14.64
N ILE A 136 4.07 -0.02 14.33
CA ILE A 136 3.68 -1.45 14.30
C ILE A 136 4.71 -2.30 15.04
N ASN A 137 4.28 -3.47 15.51
CA ASN A 137 5.24 -4.45 16.01
C ASN A 137 6.11 -4.95 14.84
N PRO A 138 7.45 -5.12 15.02
CA PRO A 138 8.33 -5.60 13.96
C PRO A 138 7.87 -6.89 13.29
N LYS A 139 7.25 -7.80 14.01
CA LYS A 139 6.71 -9.05 13.44
C LYS A 139 5.56 -8.82 12.44
N VAL A 140 4.86 -7.69 12.51
CA VAL A 140 3.83 -7.33 11.53
C VAL A 140 4.47 -7.00 10.18
N ALA A 141 5.68 -6.45 10.17
CA ALA A 141 6.41 -6.12 8.95
C ALA A 141 6.68 -7.35 8.08
N GLU A 142 6.91 -8.53 8.69
CA GLU A 142 7.06 -9.81 7.97
C GLU A 142 5.85 -10.15 7.09
N ARG A 143 4.67 -9.60 7.42
CA ARG A 143 3.42 -9.76 6.68
C ARG A 143 3.13 -8.59 5.74
N LEU A 144 4.08 -7.73 5.48
CA LEU A 144 3.97 -6.54 4.64
C LEU A 144 4.96 -6.59 3.49
N SER A 145 4.97 -7.70 2.76
CA SER A 145 5.85 -7.88 1.58
C SER A 145 7.32 -7.60 1.86
N GLY A 146 7.83 -8.06 3.00
CA GLY A 146 9.23 -7.88 3.38
C GLY A 146 9.61 -6.43 3.73
N ALA A 147 8.70 -5.69 4.34
CA ALA A 147 8.98 -4.36 4.89
C ALA A 147 10.09 -4.42 5.96
N ASP A 148 11.02 -3.47 5.97
CA ASP A 148 12.21 -3.49 6.83
C ASP A 148 12.47 -2.18 7.59
N PHE A 149 11.53 -1.25 7.60
CA PHE A 149 11.59 0.04 8.31
C PHE A 149 12.66 1.03 7.81
N ASP A 150 13.16 0.89 6.62
CA ASP A 150 14.11 1.82 5.98
C ASP A 150 13.44 3.05 5.32
N GLY A 151 12.21 3.31 5.66
CA GLY A 151 11.34 4.34 5.07
C GLY A 151 10.16 3.76 4.30
N ASP A 152 9.93 2.46 4.45
CA ASP A 152 8.80 1.77 3.83
C ASP A 152 7.46 2.41 4.20
N GLN A 153 6.59 2.48 3.19
CA GLN A 153 5.27 3.07 3.31
C GLN A 153 4.18 2.04 3.06
N VAL A 154 3.10 2.18 3.81
CA VAL A 154 1.90 1.37 3.64
C VAL A 154 0.68 2.26 3.41
N VAL A 155 -0.27 1.75 2.66
CA VAL A 155 -1.61 2.34 2.59
C VAL A 155 -2.40 1.81 3.78
N VAL A 156 -2.86 2.72 4.64
CA VAL A 156 -3.70 2.41 5.81
C VAL A 156 -5.16 2.63 5.43
N ILE A 157 -5.99 1.61 5.55
CA ILE A 157 -7.38 1.63 5.14
C ILE A 157 -8.26 1.21 6.32
N PRO A 158 -9.15 2.09 6.83
CA PRO A 158 -10.11 1.70 7.84
C PRO A 158 -11.07 0.64 7.31
N THR A 159 -11.20 -0.46 8.05
CA THR A 159 -12.18 -1.50 7.73
C THR A 159 -13.50 -1.19 8.42
N ASN A 160 -14.60 -1.30 7.69
CA ASN A 160 -15.95 -1.10 8.20
C ASN A 160 -16.94 -1.91 7.35
N ASP A 161 -18.23 -1.79 7.61
CA ASP A 161 -19.27 -2.50 6.87
C ASP A 161 -19.29 -2.19 5.37
N LYS A 162 -18.76 -1.04 4.97
CA LYS A 162 -18.68 -0.58 3.57
C LYS A 162 -17.38 -1.01 2.87
N VAL A 163 -16.31 -1.24 3.64
CA VAL A 163 -15.00 -1.63 3.10
C VAL A 163 -14.59 -2.96 3.73
N ARG A 164 -14.82 -4.04 3.01
CA ARG A 164 -14.48 -5.40 3.46
C ARG A 164 -13.15 -5.82 2.87
N ILE A 165 -12.16 -5.98 3.74
CA ILE A 165 -10.84 -6.46 3.36
C ILE A 165 -10.69 -7.88 3.90
N LYS A 166 -10.33 -8.82 3.03
CA LYS A 166 -10.04 -10.19 3.43
C LYS A 166 -8.56 -10.29 3.75
N SER A 167 -8.24 -10.64 4.98
CA SER A 167 -6.90 -11.05 5.42
C SER A 167 -6.90 -12.55 5.69
N THR A 168 -5.78 -13.18 5.39
CA THR A 168 -5.55 -14.59 5.74
C THR A 168 -4.25 -14.70 6.55
N PRO A 169 -4.06 -15.74 7.36
CA PRO A 169 -2.79 -15.98 8.03
C PRO A 169 -1.63 -16.04 7.03
N ALA A 170 -0.43 -15.75 7.51
CA ALA A 170 0.79 -15.93 6.72
C ALA A 170 0.90 -17.38 6.21
N LEU A 171 1.43 -17.54 5.01
CA LEU A 171 1.68 -18.88 4.45
C LEU A 171 2.76 -19.58 5.29
N LYS A 172 2.52 -20.83 5.66
CA LYS A 172 3.44 -21.57 6.54
C LYS A 172 4.89 -21.62 6.04
N GLY A 173 5.09 -21.66 4.71
CA GLY A 173 6.42 -21.68 4.09
C GLY A 173 7.11 -20.31 4.04
N LEU A 174 6.41 -19.22 4.39
CA LEU A 174 6.96 -17.85 4.43
C LEU A 174 7.19 -17.33 5.84
N GLN A 175 6.79 -18.09 6.87
CA GLN A 175 7.05 -17.71 8.26
C GLN A 175 8.56 -17.83 8.54
N GLY A 176 9.19 -16.72 8.92
CA GLY A 176 10.63 -16.64 9.15
C GLY A 176 11.49 -16.76 7.87
N PHE A 177 10.87 -16.65 6.71
CA PHE A 177 11.60 -16.67 5.44
C PHE A 177 12.36 -15.36 5.25
N ASN A 178 13.69 -15.46 5.24
CA ASN A 178 14.59 -14.36 4.89
C ASN A 178 15.20 -14.65 3.50
N PRO A 179 14.88 -13.86 2.48
CA PRO A 179 15.45 -14.06 1.15
C PRO A 179 16.98 -13.99 1.13
N LYS A 180 17.60 -13.15 1.98
CA LYS A 180 19.07 -13.00 2.07
C LYS A 180 19.75 -14.25 2.61
N ASP A 181 19.10 -14.97 3.52
CA ASP A 181 19.64 -16.21 4.10
C ASP A 181 19.39 -17.41 3.18
N THR A 182 18.27 -17.41 2.47
CA THR A 182 17.86 -18.48 1.56
C THR A 182 18.57 -18.40 0.22
N TYR A 183 18.73 -17.19 -0.32
CA TYR A 183 19.39 -16.94 -1.60
C TYR A 183 20.69 -16.18 -1.37
N SER A 184 21.73 -16.90 -0.91
CA SER A 184 23.06 -16.32 -0.75
C SER A 184 23.59 -15.78 -2.08
N TYR A 185 24.37 -14.68 -1.99
CA TYR A 185 25.05 -14.10 -3.14
C TYR A 185 25.91 -15.19 -3.83
N ARG A 186 25.76 -15.30 -5.14
CA ARG A 186 26.62 -16.16 -5.97
C ARG A 186 27.51 -15.29 -6.84
N GLU A 187 28.77 -15.72 -7.00
CA GLU A 187 29.72 -15.06 -7.89
C GLU A 187 29.13 -14.89 -9.30
N GLY A 188 29.22 -13.69 -9.87
CA GLY A 188 28.62 -13.34 -11.17
C GLY A 188 27.22 -12.72 -11.10
N MET A 189 26.57 -12.65 -9.93
CA MET A 189 25.35 -11.86 -9.79
C MET A 189 25.68 -10.36 -9.91
N LYS A 190 25.03 -9.68 -10.85
CA LYS A 190 25.09 -8.22 -10.94
C LYS A 190 24.14 -7.62 -9.92
N VAL A 191 24.68 -6.76 -9.04
CA VAL A 191 23.84 -5.90 -8.21
C VAL A 191 23.16 -4.90 -9.15
N MET A 192 21.84 -4.95 -9.25
CA MET A 192 21.11 -3.91 -9.95
C MET A 192 21.22 -2.62 -9.13
N SER A 193 21.98 -1.67 -9.63
CA SER A 193 21.97 -0.30 -9.10
C SER A 193 20.56 0.29 -9.31
N LYS A 194 20.03 0.87 -8.25
CA LYS A 194 18.78 1.66 -8.31
C LYS A 194 18.95 2.85 -9.23
#